data_7bbdbd89e6ca6c309c9f7808be36e855
#
_entry.id   7bbdbd89e6ca6c309c9f7808be36e855
#
_cell.length_a   1.000
_cell.length_b   1.000
_cell.length_c   1.000
_cell.angle_alpha   90.00
_cell.angle_beta   90.00
_cell.angle_gamma   90.00
#
_symmetry.space_group_name_H-M   'P 1'
#
loop_
_entity.id
_entity.type
_entity.pdbx_description
1 polymer ?
#
loop_
_entity_poly.entity_id
_entity_poly.type
_entity_poly.pdbx_seq_one_letter_code
_entity_poly.pdbx_strand_id
1 'polypeptide(L)'
;YDYLRVLFARVGTPHCPECGREVHAQSAQQIVEQVAQLPPGTRFQLLAPVVRGRKGTHEDVIEQARADGYTRARIDGVPVELSERIRLAKTKKHDVEIVVDRLIIPDPESRLPDSPVPDTDTFLTRLTDSVETALELADGLLYVDVVDGDRLTFSEENACPICGLSFPELTPAMFSFNSPHGMCPERNGLGTTMEFDPVLFIDPTKTVGEGAVRSW
;
A
#
# COMPACT_ATOMS: atom_id res chain seq x y z
N TYR A 1 -22.85 -11.78 -19.51
CA TYR A 1 -22.10 -10.74 -18.84
C TYR A 1 -22.14 -10.86 -17.31
N ASP A 2 -23.29 -11.16 -16.71
CA ASP A 2 -23.47 -11.26 -15.26
C ASP A 2 -22.59 -12.33 -14.62
N TYR A 3 -22.46 -13.49 -15.26
CA TYR A 3 -21.53 -14.53 -14.80
C TYR A 3 -20.06 -14.08 -14.82
N LEU A 4 -19.66 -13.29 -15.81
CA LEU A 4 -18.31 -12.78 -15.90
C LEU A 4 -17.97 -11.83 -14.75
N ARG A 5 -18.89 -10.95 -14.36
CA ARG A 5 -18.70 -10.05 -13.21
C ARG A 5 -18.43 -10.81 -11.92
N VAL A 6 -19.21 -11.88 -11.68
CA VAL A 6 -19.02 -12.73 -10.51
C VAL A 6 -17.71 -13.50 -10.60
N LEU A 7 -17.39 -14.02 -11.77
CA LEU A 7 -16.15 -14.75 -12.01
C LEU A 7 -14.92 -13.87 -11.74
N PHE A 8 -14.86 -12.69 -12.35
CA PHE A 8 -13.73 -11.77 -12.14
C PHE A 8 -13.61 -11.30 -10.68
N ALA A 9 -14.73 -11.07 -10.00
CA ALA A 9 -14.72 -10.67 -8.60
C ALA A 9 -14.26 -11.79 -7.64
N ARG A 10 -14.46 -13.06 -8.00
CA ARG A 10 -14.18 -14.20 -7.10
C ARG A 10 -12.86 -14.91 -7.37
N VAL A 11 -12.45 -15.01 -8.62
CA VAL A 11 -11.27 -15.76 -9.04
C VAL A 11 -10.31 -14.94 -9.92
N GLY A 12 -10.66 -13.68 -10.20
CA GLY A 12 -9.78 -12.79 -10.94
C GLY A 12 -8.58 -12.40 -10.10
N THR A 13 -7.38 -12.44 -10.69
CA THR A 13 -6.17 -11.93 -10.07
C THR A 13 -5.99 -10.46 -10.43
N PRO A 14 -6.08 -9.54 -9.47
CA PRO A 14 -5.85 -8.12 -9.75
C PRO A 14 -4.39 -7.85 -10.06
N HIS A 15 -4.16 -6.97 -11.03
CA HIS A 15 -2.84 -6.51 -11.39
C HIS A 15 -2.77 -4.98 -11.24
N CYS A 16 -1.65 -4.49 -10.77
CA CYS A 16 -1.41 -3.06 -10.68
C CYS A 16 -1.40 -2.43 -12.09
N PRO A 17 -2.20 -1.38 -12.36
CA PRO A 17 -2.27 -0.75 -13.67
C PRO A 17 -0.97 -0.02 -14.06
N GLU A 18 -0.13 0.37 -13.10
CA GLU A 18 1.12 1.07 -13.35
C GLU A 18 2.28 0.11 -13.63
N CYS A 19 2.47 -0.91 -12.80
CA CYS A 19 3.63 -1.81 -12.91
C CYS A 19 3.30 -3.22 -13.40
N GLY A 20 2.01 -3.57 -13.59
CA GLY A 20 1.55 -4.87 -14.09
C GLY A 20 1.70 -6.03 -13.10
N ARG A 21 2.19 -5.80 -11.88
CA ARG A 21 2.36 -6.86 -10.87
C ARG A 21 1.02 -7.30 -10.31
N GLU A 22 0.96 -8.56 -9.95
CA GLU A 22 -0.16 -9.10 -9.19
C GLU A 22 -0.30 -8.41 -7.84
N VAL A 23 -1.54 -8.19 -7.44
CA VAL A 23 -1.90 -7.55 -6.18
C VAL A 23 -2.71 -8.57 -5.38
N HIS A 24 -2.23 -8.88 -4.18
CA HIS A 24 -2.89 -9.82 -3.28
C HIS A 24 -3.05 -9.19 -1.90
N ALA A 25 -4.19 -9.45 -1.27
CA ALA A 25 -4.34 -9.28 0.16
C ALA A 25 -3.75 -10.50 0.86
N GLN A 26 -2.93 -10.28 1.87
CA GLN A 26 -2.34 -11.34 2.68
C GLN A 26 -2.78 -11.16 4.13
N SER A 27 -3.19 -12.23 4.79
CA SER A 27 -3.40 -12.16 6.24
C SER A 27 -2.07 -12.07 6.98
N ALA A 28 -2.07 -11.50 8.20
CA ALA A 28 -0.90 -11.47 9.06
C ALA A 28 -0.27 -12.86 9.24
N GLN A 29 -1.11 -13.90 9.39
CA GLN A 29 -0.67 -15.29 9.48
C GLN A 29 0.12 -15.74 8.24
N GLN A 30 -0.38 -15.43 7.04
CA GLN A 30 0.30 -15.78 5.79
C GLN A 30 1.63 -15.03 5.64
N ILE A 31 1.69 -13.80 6.09
CA ILE A 31 2.94 -13.01 6.12
C ILE A 31 3.95 -13.66 7.04
N VAL A 32 3.54 -14.02 8.27
CA VAL A 32 4.39 -14.72 9.24
C VAL A 32 4.94 -16.02 8.65
N GLU A 33 4.08 -16.83 8.03
CA GLU A 33 4.50 -18.10 7.39
C GLU A 33 5.54 -17.87 6.28
N GLN A 34 5.37 -16.85 5.45
CA GLN A 34 6.32 -16.52 4.39
C GLN A 34 7.65 -16.00 4.94
N VAL A 35 7.62 -15.13 5.95
CA VAL A 35 8.84 -14.61 6.59
C VAL A 35 9.59 -15.72 7.31
N ALA A 36 8.89 -16.64 7.96
CA ALA A 36 9.49 -17.78 8.64
C ALA A 36 10.17 -18.79 7.69
N GLN A 37 9.82 -18.77 6.39
CA GLN A 37 10.47 -19.60 5.35
C GLN A 37 11.80 -19.04 4.85
N LEU A 38 12.22 -17.87 5.29
CA LEU A 38 13.55 -17.34 4.96
C LEU A 38 14.64 -18.32 5.46
N PRO A 39 15.80 -18.35 4.79
CA PRO A 39 16.88 -19.26 5.16
C PRO A 39 17.30 -19.12 6.63
N PRO A 40 17.62 -20.22 7.32
CA PRO A 40 18.14 -20.19 8.67
C PRO A 40 19.33 -19.22 8.81
N GLY A 41 19.43 -18.51 9.94
CA GLY A 41 20.46 -17.50 10.19
C GLY A 41 20.25 -16.16 9.47
N THR A 42 19.21 -16.00 8.64
CA THR A 42 18.88 -14.75 7.98
C THR A 42 18.54 -13.68 9.02
N ARG A 43 19.21 -12.53 8.95
CA ARG A 43 18.94 -11.34 9.75
C ARG A 43 18.07 -10.38 8.98
N PHE A 44 17.03 -9.87 9.60
CA PHE A 44 16.10 -8.94 8.97
C PHE A 44 15.50 -7.95 9.96
N GLN A 45 14.91 -6.88 9.41
CA GLN A 45 14.20 -5.85 10.16
C GLN A 45 12.75 -5.80 9.67
N LEU A 46 11.82 -5.68 10.61
CA LEU A 46 10.42 -5.38 10.32
C LEU A 46 10.22 -3.88 10.38
N LEU A 47 9.76 -3.30 9.29
CA LEU A 47 9.60 -1.86 9.11
C LEU A 47 8.14 -1.53 8.82
N ALA A 48 7.59 -0.60 9.58
CA ALA A 48 6.26 -0.03 9.34
C ALA A 48 6.39 1.29 8.55
N PRO A 49 6.00 1.35 7.27
CA PRO A 49 6.09 2.57 6.45
C PRO A 49 4.95 3.53 6.73
N VAL A 50 5.06 4.31 7.79
CA VAL A 50 4.03 5.25 8.27
C VAL A 50 3.89 6.51 7.40
N VAL A 51 4.92 6.89 6.67
CA VAL A 51 4.87 7.99 5.67
C VAL A 51 5.51 7.50 4.38
N ARG A 52 4.80 7.67 3.26
CA ARG A 52 5.26 7.26 1.94
C ARG A 52 5.17 8.42 0.95
N GLY A 53 6.31 8.95 0.50
CA GLY A 53 6.42 9.97 -0.52
C GLY A 53 5.62 11.25 -0.26
N ARG A 54 5.38 11.61 1.00
CA ARG A 54 4.56 12.78 1.39
C ARG A 54 5.43 13.98 1.77
N LYS A 55 5.01 15.17 1.36
CA LYS A 55 5.65 16.43 1.78
C LYS A 55 5.23 16.76 3.20
N GLY A 56 6.18 17.26 3.99
CA GLY A 56 5.91 17.67 5.37
C GLY A 56 7.13 17.48 6.26
N THR A 57 7.08 18.02 7.47
CA THR A 57 8.10 17.79 8.50
C THR A 57 7.87 16.48 9.28
N HIS A 58 6.65 15.95 9.25
CA HIS A 58 6.22 14.71 9.91
C HIS A 58 6.66 14.60 11.38
N GLU A 59 6.77 15.75 12.06
CA GLU A 59 7.20 15.83 13.46
C GLU A 59 6.21 15.12 14.39
N ASP A 60 4.92 15.23 14.09
CA ASP A 60 3.83 14.54 14.79
C ASP A 60 3.99 13.02 14.75
N VAL A 61 4.28 12.45 13.57
CA VAL A 61 4.49 11.01 13.38
C VAL A 61 5.74 10.54 14.13
N ILE A 62 6.82 11.33 14.06
CA ILE A 62 8.10 11.02 14.73
C ILE A 62 7.94 11.10 16.26
N GLU A 63 7.23 12.11 16.76
CA GLU A 63 6.95 12.26 18.19
C GLU A 63 6.04 11.16 18.72
N GLN A 64 5.02 10.77 17.96
CA GLN A 64 4.15 9.66 18.32
C GLN A 64 4.96 8.35 18.41
N ALA A 65 5.77 8.04 17.41
CA ALA A 65 6.63 6.86 17.44
C ALA A 65 7.56 6.82 18.66
N ARG A 66 8.08 7.97 19.09
CA ARG A 66 8.86 8.09 20.35
C ARG A 66 8.02 7.79 21.57
N ALA A 67 6.82 8.36 21.63
CA ALA A 67 5.89 8.18 22.75
C ALA A 67 5.47 6.70 22.90
N ASP A 68 5.33 5.99 21.77
CA ASP A 68 5.01 4.57 21.71
C ASP A 68 6.23 3.66 22.05
N GLY A 69 7.40 4.27 22.26
CA GLY A 69 8.61 3.57 22.73
C GLY A 69 9.52 3.04 21.62
N TYR A 70 9.26 3.38 20.36
CA TYR A 70 10.18 3.04 19.28
C TYR A 70 11.48 3.84 19.38
N THR A 71 12.60 3.20 19.11
CA THR A 71 13.92 3.80 19.26
C THR A 71 14.58 4.15 17.95
N ARG A 72 14.13 3.52 16.85
CA ARG A 72 14.75 3.63 15.54
C ARG A 72 13.73 3.77 14.43
N ALA A 73 14.14 4.54 13.42
CA ALA A 73 13.41 4.66 12.17
C ALA A 73 14.39 4.66 10.99
N ARG A 74 13.85 4.51 9.79
CA ARG A 74 14.55 4.79 8.55
C ARG A 74 13.85 5.95 7.86
N ILE A 75 14.57 7.00 7.53
CA ILE A 75 14.04 8.18 6.87
C ILE A 75 14.77 8.36 5.54
N ASP A 76 14.01 8.38 4.46
CA ASP A 76 14.55 8.46 3.10
C ASP A 76 15.64 7.40 2.83
N GLY A 77 15.44 6.19 3.39
CA GLY A 77 16.39 5.08 3.29
C GLY A 77 17.56 5.12 4.28
N VAL A 78 17.71 6.20 5.06
CA VAL A 78 18.81 6.36 6.03
C VAL A 78 18.34 5.96 7.43
N PRO A 79 19.03 5.03 8.13
CA PRO A 79 18.71 4.69 9.51
C PRO A 79 18.99 5.86 10.45
N VAL A 80 18.06 6.14 11.35
CA VAL A 80 18.16 7.23 12.34
C VAL A 80 17.70 6.73 13.72
N GLU A 81 18.30 7.27 14.77
CA GLU A 81 17.84 7.08 16.15
C GLU A 81 16.74 8.11 16.45
N LEU A 82 15.58 7.63 16.90
CA LEU A 82 14.45 8.52 17.23
C LEU A 82 14.72 9.42 18.44
N SER A 83 15.73 9.10 19.28
CA SER A 83 16.20 9.96 20.37
C SER A 83 16.84 11.25 19.87
N GLU A 84 17.37 11.27 18.65
CA GLU A 84 18.00 12.43 18.05
C GLU A 84 16.97 13.44 17.54
N ARG A 85 17.41 14.71 17.40
CA ARG A 85 16.55 15.75 16.83
C ARG A 85 16.50 15.63 15.32
N ILE A 86 15.40 15.09 14.81
CA ILE A 86 15.14 14.91 13.38
C ILE A 86 14.46 16.17 12.83
N ARG A 87 14.99 16.72 11.73
CA ARG A 87 14.40 17.86 11.02
C ARG A 87 14.27 17.52 9.54
N LEU A 88 13.03 17.43 9.08
CA LEU A 88 12.71 17.16 7.67
C LEU A 88 12.31 18.44 6.95
N ALA A 89 12.63 18.51 5.66
CA ALA A 89 12.32 19.68 4.85
C ALA A 89 10.84 19.67 4.43
N LYS A 90 10.05 20.67 4.85
CA LYS A 90 8.61 20.77 4.59
C LYS A 90 8.24 20.66 3.11
N THR A 91 9.12 21.06 2.20
CA THR A 91 8.86 21.12 0.75
C THR A 91 9.25 19.85 0.00
N LYS A 92 10.04 18.97 0.62
CA LYS A 92 10.47 17.70 0.03
C LYS A 92 9.50 16.57 0.39
N LYS A 93 9.46 15.56 -0.47
CA LYS A 93 8.80 14.30 -0.16
C LYS A 93 9.71 13.47 0.73
N HIS A 94 9.14 12.85 1.74
CA HIS A 94 9.85 11.98 2.67
C HIS A 94 9.16 10.65 2.80
N ASP A 95 9.96 9.62 3.06
CA ASP A 95 9.53 8.30 3.47
C ASP A 95 9.99 8.08 4.92
N VAL A 96 9.06 7.70 5.80
CA VAL A 96 9.35 7.39 7.21
C VAL A 96 8.91 5.98 7.50
N GLU A 97 9.86 5.13 7.86
CA GLU A 97 9.66 3.72 8.19
C GLU A 97 10.09 3.50 9.64
N ILE A 98 9.18 3.07 10.51
CA ILE A 98 9.51 2.77 11.91
C ILE A 98 10.08 1.35 11.99
N VAL A 99 11.21 1.17 12.65
CA VAL A 99 11.78 -0.15 12.92
C VAL A 99 11.02 -0.76 14.10
N VAL A 100 10.13 -1.71 13.81
CA VAL A 100 9.30 -2.38 14.82
C VAL A 100 10.12 -3.42 15.56
N ASP A 101 10.83 -4.28 14.81
CA ASP A 101 11.68 -5.32 15.41
C ASP A 101 12.85 -5.69 14.48
N ARG A 102 13.85 -6.37 15.06
CA ARG A 102 15.01 -6.94 14.39
C ARG A 102 15.17 -8.38 14.82
N LEU A 103 15.06 -9.28 13.89
CA LEU A 103 15.00 -10.70 14.15
C LEU A 103 16.04 -11.46 13.34
N ILE A 104 16.30 -12.67 13.78
CA ILE A 104 17.15 -13.63 13.08
C ILE A 104 16.37 -14.93 12.97
N ILE A 105 16.28 -15.49 11.78
CA ILE A 105 15.68 -16.81 11.60
C ILE A 105 16.48 -17.85 12.41
N PRO A 106 15.83 -18.64 13.28
CA PRO A 106 16.50 -19.66 14.06
C PRO A 106 17.24 -20.65 13.16
N ASP A 107 18.49 -20.93 13.51
CA ASP A 107 19.29 -21.95 12.84
C ASP A 107 19.44 -23.15 13.78
N PRO A 108 18.77 -24.29 13.47
CA PRO A 108 18.84 -25.49 14.30
C PRO A 108 20.24 -26.11 14.36
N GLU A 109 21.09 -25.85 13.36
CA GLU A 109 22.46 -26.39 13.31
C GLU A 109 23.45 -25.53 14.08
N SER A 110 23.12 -24.27 14.32
CA SER A 110 23.97 -23.27 15.03
C SER A 110 23.81 -23.30 16.55
N ARG A 111 23.20 -24.34 17.14
CA ARG A 111 22.99 -24.46 18.58
C ARG A 111 24.32 -24.67 19.32
N LEU A 112 24.94 -23.57 19.70
CA LEU A 112 25.95 -23.61 20.77
C LEU A 112 25.24 -23.85 22.11
N PRO A 113 25.75 -24.70 23.02
CA PRO A 113 25.07 -25.07 24.29
C PRO A 113 24.69 -23.88 25.18
N ASP A 114 25.33 -22.74 25.03
CA ASP A 114 25.11 -21.51 25.84
C ASP A 114 24.62 -20.31 25.01
N SER A 115 24.15 -20.53 23.76
CA SER A 115 23.62 -19.42 22.95
C SER A 115 22.14 -19.17 23.27
N PRO A 116 21.73 -17.91 23.53
CA PRO A 116 20.34 -17.54 23.74
C PRO A 116 19.57 -17.46 22.40
N VAL A 117 19.70 -18.50 21.56
CA VAL A 117 18.85 -18.61 20.36
C VAL A 117 17.45 -18.94 20.85
N PRO A 118 16.45 -18.08 20.63
CA PRO A 118 15.08 -18.36 21.04
C PRO A 118 14.64 -19.71 20.46
N ASP A 119 13.90 -20.46 21.26
CA ASP A 119 13.17 -21.62 20.76
C ASP A 119 12.26 -21.21 19.59
N THR A 120 12.05 -22.09 18.63
CA THR A 120 11.27 -21.82 17.42
C THR A 120 9.88 -21.26 17.77
N ASP A 121 9.25 -21.78 18.82
CA ASP A 121 7.94 -21.32 19.27
C ASP A 121 7.99 -19.88 19.81
N THR A 122 9.04 -19.55 20.60
CA THR A 122 9.28 -18.19 21.08
C THR A 122 9.57 -17.23 19.94
N PHE A 123 10.33 -17.66 18.93
CA PHE A 123 10.59 -16.86 17.73
C PHE A 123 9.30 -16.58 16.95
N LEU A 124 8.47 -17.62 16.68
CA LEU A 124 7.22 -17.47 15.94
C LEU A 124 6.24 -16.55 16.67
N THR A 125 6.11 -16.69 17.99
CA THR A 125 5.27 -15.80 18.79
C THR A 125 5.73 -14.35 18.65
N ARG A 126 7.02 -14.08 18.84
CA ARG A 126 7.59 -12.73 18.69
C ARG A 126 7.45 -12.19 17.28
N LEU A 127 7.66 -13.04 16.25
CA LEU A 127 7.48 -12.64 14.86
C LEU A 127 6.02 -12.25 14.59
N THR A 128 5.06 -13.04 15.08
CA THR A 128 3.62 -12.75 14.93
C THR A 128 3.26 -11.42 15.57
N ASP A 129 3.62 -11.19 16.83
CA ASP A 129 3.35 -9.95 17.55
C ASP A 129 3.95 -8.74 16.82
N SER A 130 5.19 -8.89 16.31
CA SER A 130 5.88 -7.82 15.60
C SER A 130 5.28 -7.54 14.22
N VAL A 131 4.82 -8.57 13.49
CA VAL A 131 4.13 -8.42 12.21
C VAL A 131 2.79 -7.72 12.40
N GLU A 132 1.96 -8.16 13.36
CA GLU A 132 0.68 -7.53 13.67
C GLU A 132 0.86 -6.07 14.07
N THR A 133 1.82 -5.78 14.95
CA THR A 133 2.15 -4.40 15.35
C THR A 133 2.57 -3.54 14.17
N ALA A 134 3.40 -4.06 13.27
CA ALA A 134 3.86 -3.31 12.10
C ALA A 134 2.74 -3.04 11.10
N LEU A 135 1.83 -4.00 10.89
CA LEU A 135 0.66 -3.86 10.02
C LEU A 135 -0.32 -2.84 10.58
N GLU A 136 -0.60 -2.89 11.90
CA GLU A 136 -1.46 -1.92 12.57
C GLU A 136 -0.88 -0.49 12.48
N LEU A 137 0.43 -0.33 12.66
CA LEU A 137 1.10 0.97 12.63
C LEU A 137 1.12 1.62 11.24
N ALA A 138 1.11 0.82 10.17
CA ALA A 138 1.26 1.28 8.79
C ALA A 138 0.05 0.95 7.89
N ASP A 139 -1.16 0.90 8.47
CA ASP A 139 -2.41 0.66 7.73
C ASP A 139 -2.33 -0.58 6.83
N GLY A 140 -1.90 -1.71 7.39
CA GLY A 140 -1.84 -3.00 6.71
C GLY A 140 -0.64 -3.19 5.77
N LEU A 141 0.41 -2.35 5.86
CA LEU A 141 1.62 -2.49 5.06
C LEU A 141 2.85 -2.80 5.92
N LEU A 142 3.66 -3.76 5.47
CA LEU A 142 4.88 -4.18 6.15
C LEU A 142 6.03 -4.32 5.15
N TYR A 143 7.21 -3.82 5.52
CA TYR A 143 8.46 -4.13 4.85
C TYR A 143 9.32 -5.06 5.71
N VAL A 144 9.86 -6.09 5.08
CA VAL A 144 10.87 -6.97 5.68
C VAL A 144 12.18 -6.71 4.94
N ASP A 145 13.09 -6.02 5.62
CA ASP A 145 14.37 -5.60 5.06
C ASP A 145 15.44 -6.63 5.47
N VAL A 146 15.82 -7.49 4.54
CA VAL A 146 16.82 -8.52 4.79
C VAL A 146 18.22 -7.90 4.76
N VAL A 147 19.00 -8.14 5.81
CA VAL A 147 20.39 -7.64 5.88
C VAL A 147 21.22 -8.32 4.78
N ASP A 148 21.85 -7.51 3.95
CA ASP A 148 22.61 -7.96 2.77
C ASP A 148 21.77 -8.70 1.71
N GLY A 149 20.46 -8.52 1.71
CA GLY A 149 19.51 -9.12 0.76
C GLY A 149 18.46 -8.13 0.24
N ASP A 150 17.44 -8.69 -0.40
CA ASP A 150 16.34 -7.91 -0.95
C ASP A 150 15.31 -7.51 0.12
N ARG A 151 14.62 -6.40 -0.13
CA ARG A 151 13.45 -6.00 0.65
C ARG A 151 12.23 -6.76 0.15
N LEU A 152 11.53 -7.42 1.06
CA LEU A 152 10.22 -8.00 0.83
C LEU A 152 9.14 -7.02 1.28
N THR A 153 8.03 -7.00 0.56
CA THR A 153 6.90 -6.13 0.88
C THR A 153 5.62 -6.96 0.98
N PHE A 154 4.89 -6.74 2.06
CA PHE A 154 3.64 -7.44 2.36
C PHE A 154 2.52 -6.42 2.61
N SER A 155 1.29 -6.79 2.28
CA SER A 155 0.12 -5.94 2.53
C SER A 155 -1.10 -6.80 2.88
N GLU A 156 -1.83 -6.37 3.91
CA GLU A 156 -3.15 -6.94 4.26
C GLU A 156 -4.26 -6.42 3.34
N GLU A 157 -4.06 -5.29 2.70
CA GLU A 157 -4.97 -4.76 1.71
C GLU A 157 -4.56 -5.19 0.30
N ASN A 158 -5.50 -5.12 -0.64
CA ASN A 158 -5.20 -5.24 -2.07
C ASN A 158 -4.39 -4.02 -2.53
N ALA A 159 -3.12 -3.94 -2.15
CA ALA A 159 -2.26 -2.82 -2.48
C ALA A 159 -1.06 -3.27 -3.32
N CYS A 160 -0.66 -2.42 -4.27
CA CYS A 160 0.60 -2.63 -4.96
C CYS A 160 1.75 -2.16 -4.05
N PRO A 161 2.63 -3.06 -3.61
CA PRO A 161 3.69 -2.73 -2.67
C PRO A 161 4.73 -1.74 -3.26
N ILE A 162 4.83 -1.66 -4.59
CA ILE A 162 5.80 -0.80 -5.27
C ILE A 162 5.23 0.57 -5.60
N CYS A 163 4.04 0.60 -6.22
CA CYS A 163 3.40 1.86 -6.63
C CYS A 163 2.60 2.52 -5.51
N GLY A 164 2.34 1.82 -4.40
CA GLY A 164 1.55 2.32 -3.27
C GLY A 164 0.06 2.51 -3.60
N LEU A 165 -0.41 1.98 -4.73
CA LEU A 165 -1.83 2.02 -5.09
C LEU A 165 -2.59 0.98 -4.30
N SER A 166 -3.59 1.42 -3.55
CA SER A 166 -4.54 0.54 -2.85
C SER A 166 -5.79 0.35 -3.70
N PHE A 167 -6.30 -0.86 -3.69
CA PHE A 167 -7.50 -1.25 -4.43
C PHE A 167 -8.57 -1.70 -3.43
N PRO A 168 -9.82 -1.25 -3.59
CA PRO A 168 -10.91 -1.75 -2.77
C PRO A 168 -11.12 -3.25 -3.01
N GLU A 169 -11.80 -3.91 -2.06
CA GLU A 169 -12.19 -5.30 -2.21
C GLU A 169 -12.96 -5.51 -3.53
N LEU A 170 -12.53 -6.51 -4.32
CA LEU A 170 -13.13 -6.79 -5.61
C LEU A 170 -14.56 -7.31 -5.46
N THR A 171 -15.53 -6.48 -5.80
CA THR A 171 -16.95 -6.85 -5.79
C THR A 171 -17.50 -6.95 -7.21
N PRO A 172 -18.56 -7.76 -7.46
CA PRO A 172 -19.21 -7.80 -8.77
C PRO A 172 -19.73 -6.45 -9.27
N ALA A 173 -19.99 -5.51 -8.36
CA ALA A 173 -20.42 -4.15 -8.69
C ALA A 173 -19.34 -3.32 -9.38
N MET A 174 -18.06 -3.58 -9.07
CA MET A 174 -16.91 -2.90 -9.70
C MET A 174 -16.73 -3.29 -11.17
N PHE A 175 -17.23 -4.44 -11.56
CA PHE A 175 -17.21 -4.91 -12.96
C PHE A 175 -18.50 -4.57 -13.71
N SER A 176 -19.36 -3.71 -13.17
CA SER A 176 -20.63 -3.33 -13.78
C SER A 176 -20.56 -1.91 -14.34
N PHE A 177 -20.79 -1.74 -15.64
CA PHE A 177 -20.86 -0.39 -16.27
C PHE A 177 -22.05 0.42 -15.76
N ASN A 178 -23.05 -0.23 -15.16
CA ASN A 178 -24.25 0.39 -14.59
C ASN A 178 -24.10 0.74 -13.10
N SER A 179 -22.92 0.48 -12.52
CA SER A 179 -22.63 0.78 -11.11
C SER A 179 -21.70 2.00 -11.04
N PRO A 180 -21.91 2.94 -10.12
CA PRO A 180 -20.99 4.03 -9.86
C PRO A 180 -19.54 3.58 -9.60
N HIS A 181 -19.36 2.34 -9.11
CA HIS A 181 -18.04 1.77 -8.82
C HIS A 181 -17.32 1.21 -10.06
N GLY A 182 -18.04 0.87 -11.12
CA GLY A 182 -17.44 0.24 -12.31
C GLY A 182 -17.71 0.99 -13.61
N MET A 183 -18.48 2.05 -13.59
CA MET A 183 -18.77 2.86 -14.78
C MET A 183 -17.59 3.80 -15.10
N CYS A 184 -17.42 4.10 -16.39
CA CYS A 184 -16.49 5.13 -16.80
C CYS A 184 -17.00 6.51 -16.32
N PRO A 185 -16.21 7.26 -15.52
CA PRO A 185 -16.66 8.55 -14.97
C PRO A 185 -16.93 9.60 -16.07
N GLU A 186 -16.21 9.56 -17.19
CA GLU A 186 -16.40 10.50 -18.30
C GLU A 186 -17.68 10.23 -19.11
N ARG A 187 -18.12 8.97 -19.17
CA ARG A 187 -19.23 8.53 -20.00
C ARG A 187 -20.41 7.99 -19.21
N ASN A 188 -20.38 8.08 -17.89
CA ASN A 188 -21.42 7.61 -16.98
C ASN A 188 -21.92 6.17 -17.30
N GLY A 189 -21.04 5.31 -17.79
CA GLY A 189 -21.36 3.94 -18.17
C GLY A 189 -22.12 3.78 -19.49
N LEU A 190 -22.48 4.86 -20.19
CA LEU A 190 -23.27 4.83 -21.42
C LEU A 190 -22.43 4.56 -22.68
N GLY A 191 -21.12 4.66 -22.57
CA GLY A 191 -20.20 4.47 -23.70
C GLY A 191 -20.15 5.64 -24.68
N THR A 192 -21.02 6.62 -24.51
CA THR A 192 -21.12 7.83 -25.34
C THR A 192 -21.13 9.06 -24.44
N THR A 193 -20.54 10.14 -24.91
CA THR A 193 -20.66 11.47 -24.32
C THR A 193 -21.79 12.22 -25.03
N MET A 194 -22.65 12.87 -24.25
CA MET A 194 -23.60 13.82 -24.81
C MET A 194 -22.92 15.20 -24.84
N GLU A 195 -22.66 15.67 -26.04
CA GLU A 195 -22.12 17.02 -26.26
C GLU A 195 -23.19 17.86 -26.96
N PHE A 196 -23.24 19.15 -26.59
CA PHE A 196 -24.06 20.10 -27.33
C PHE A 196 -23.37 20.39 -28.68
N ASP A 197 -24.08 20.02 -29.78
CA ASP A 197 -23.59 20.40 -31.08
C ASP A 197 -23.99 21.87 -31.37
N PRO A 198 -23.03 22.81 -31.43
CA PRO A 198 -23.33 24.22 -31.68
C PRO A 198 -24.10 24.45 -32.98
N VAL A 199 -23.92 23.58 -34.01
CA VAL A 199 -24.59 23.70 -35.29
C VAL A 199 -26.11 23.53 -35.18
N LEU A 200 -26.57 22.76 -34.19
CA LEU A 200 -27.99 22.57 -33.95
C LEU A 200 -28.67 23.79 -33.29
N PHE A 201 -27.90 24.61 -32.57
CA PHE A 201 -28.42 25.72 -31.78
C PHE A 201 -28.06 27.09 -32.34
N ILE A 202 -27.02 27.18 -33.16
CA ILE A 202 -26.52 28.45 -33.70
C ILE A 202 -26.75 28.49 -35.20
N ASP A 203 -27.45 29.51 -35.66
CA ASP A 203 -27.53 29.85 -37.08
C ASP A 203 -26.45 30.89 -37.44
N PRO A 204 -25.33 30.46 -38.12
CA PRO A 204 -24.21 31.33 -38.38
C PRO A 204 -24.52 32.43 -39.41
N THR A 205 -25.68 32.39 -40.04
CA THR A 205 -26.10 33.38 -41.03
C THR A 205 -26.83 34.58 -40.41
N LYS A 206 -27.13 34.51 -39.10
CA LYS A 206 -27.90 35.53 -38.37
C LYS A 206 -27.08 36.17 -37.24
N THR A 207 -27.38 37.38 -36.92
CA THR A 207 -26.86 38.05 -35.74
C THR A 207 -27.65 37.59 -34.48
N VAL A 208 -27.10 37.78 -33.29
CA VAL A 208 -27.75 37.41 -32.04
C VAL A 208 -29.12 38.10 -31.90
N GLY A 209 -29.24 39.38 -32.33
CA GLY A 209 -30.51 40.11 -32.30
C GLY A 209 -31.53 39.63 -33.31
N GLU A 210 -31.13 38.91 -34.37
CA GLU A 210 -31.96 38.29 -35.40
C GLU A 210 -32.32 36.84 -35.06
N GLY A 211 -31.94 36.36 -33.91
CA GLY A 211 -32.24 35.00 -33.46
C GLY A 211 -31.23 33.96 -33.95
N ALA A 212 -29.93 34.29 -33.98
CA ALA A 212 -28.87 33.33 -34.31
C ALA A 212 -28.84 32.15 -33.35
N VAL A 213 -29.29 32.34 -32.08
CA VAL A 213 -29.44 31.23 -31.12
C VAL A 213 -30.89 30.76 -31.15
N ARG A 214 -31.11 29.53 -31.55
CA ARG A 214 -32.44 28.93 -31.54
C ARG A 214 -32.85 28.70 -30.08
N SER A 215 -33.83 29.44 -29.62
CA SER A 215 -34.49 29.19 -28.33
C SER A 215 -35.32 27.91 -28.40
N TRP A 216 -35.35 27.19 -27.34
CA TRP A 216 -36.13 25.96 -27.14
C TRP A 216 -37.62 26.22 -27.29
#